data_0f0aabf3f8ad583250c3a12dfa6b840d
#
_entry.id   0f0aabf3f8ad583250c3a12dfa6b840d
#
_cell.length_a   1.000
_cell.length_b   1.000
_cell.length_c   1.000
_cell.angle_alpha   90.00
_cell.angle_beta   90.00
_cell.angle_gamma   90.00
#
_symmetry.space_group_name_H-M   'P 1'
#
loop_
_entity.id
_entity.type
_entity.pdbx_description
1 polymer ?
#
loop_
_entity_poly.entity_id
_entity_poly.type
_entity_poly.pdbx_seq_one_letter_code
_entity_poly.pdbx_strand_id
1 'polypeptide(L)'
;MKNITIEQLGRLSDPYYHKEIGVETKWRIGDGAGPGKNAIFPYYTADQCREILDNVCGITGWGNEYREVAGYLFAVIGISVEGQFVEKSDAGGARGSTKGLSGEDKDTWNAKTA
;
A
#
# COMPACT_ATOMS: atom_id res chain seq x y z
N MET A 1 -9.59 17.73 6.13
CA MET A 1 -9.40 16.65 5.12
C MET A 1 -10.64 16.59 4.24
N LYS A 2 -10.45 16.48 2.95
CA LYS A 2 -11.55 16.41 2.00
C LYS A 2 -12.29 15.07 2.09
N ASN A 3 -13.62 15.12 2.10
CA ASN A 3 -14.44 13.92 2.09
C ASN A 3 -14.60 13.36 0.68
N ILE A 4 -14.56 12.05 0.57
CA ILE A 4 -14.94 11.34 -0.66
C ILE A 4 -16.25 10.59 -0.43
N THR A 5 -16.90 10.22 -1.52
CA THR A 5 -18.12 9.40 -1.48
C THR A 5 -17.76 7.92 -1.44
N ILE A 6 -18.72 7.08 -1.09
CA ILE A 6 -18.55 5.62 -1.16
C ILE A 6 -18.27 5.18 -2.59
N GLU A 7 -18.86 5.84 -3.58
CA GLU A 7 -18.57 5.56 -4.98
C GLU A 7 -17.12 5.86 -5.34
N GLN A 8 -16.61 7.00 -4.90
CA GLN A 8 -15.19 7.34 -5.10
C GLN A 8 -14.27 6.38 -4.38
N LEU A 9 -14.66 5.90 -3.20
CA LEU A 9 -13.89 4.91 -2.47
C LEU A 9 -13.65 3.65 -3.32
N GLY A 10 -14.64 3.22 -4.08
CA GLY A 10 -14.51 2.08 -4.99
C GLY A 10 -13.44 2.25 -6.06
N ARG A 11 -13.13 3.48 -6.43
CA ARG A 11 -12.08 3.78 -7.42
C ARG A 11 -10.68 3.43 -6.93
N LEU A 12 -10.45 3.37 -5.62
CA LEU A 12 -9.16 2.98 -5.06
C LEU A 12 -8.78 1.54 -5.41
N SER A 13 -9.75 0.68 -5.67
CA SER A 13 -9.53 -0.72 -6.00
C SER A 13 -9.97 -1.10 -7.41
N ASP A 14 -10.26 -0.13 -8.26
CA ASP A 14 -10.74 -0.36 -9.62
C ASP A 14 -9.60 -0.21 -10.64
N PRO A 15 -9.10 -1.33 -11.19
CA PRO A 15 -8.02 -1.28 -12.18
C PRO A 15 -8.37 -0.52 -13.46
N TYR A 16 -9.63 -0.50 -13.85
CA TYR A 16 -10.06 0.25 -15.03
C TYR A 16 -9.93 1.76 -14.81
N TYR A 17 -10.30 2.22 -13.62
CA TYR A 17 -10.11 3.61 -13.26
C TYR A 17 -8.62 3.97 -13.20
N HIS A 18 -7.80 3.10 -12.61
CA HIS A 18 -6.35 3.32 -12.53
C HIS A 18 -5.73 3.47 -13.91
N LYS A 19 -6.17 2.66 -14.86
CA LYS A 19 -5.70 2.76 -16.23
C LYS A 19 -6.11 4.08 -16.88
N GLU A 20 -7.33 4.56 -16.63
CA GLU A 20 -7.81 5.83 -17.15
C GLU A 20 -6.97 7.01 -16.68
N ILE A 21 -6.45 6.98 -15.47
CA ILE A 21 -5.59 8.03 -14.92
C ILE A 21 -4.10 7.81 -15.23
N GLY A 22 -3.77 6.85 -16.07
CA GLY A 22 -2.41 6.59 -16.49
C GLY A 22 -1.59 5.71 -15.56
N VAL A 23 -2.23 5.04 -14.61
CA VAL A 23 -1.55 4.11 -13.70
C VAL A 23 -1.76 2.69 -14.19
N GLU A 24 -0.70 2.09 -14.71
CA GLU A 24 -0.75 0.74 -15.22
C GLU A 24 -0.13 -0.25 -14.25
N THR A 25 -0.75 -1.42 -14.15
CA THR A 25 -0.22 -2.52 -13.36
C THR A 25 1.15 -2.93 -13.90
N LYS A 26 2.10 -3.06 -13.00
CA LYS A 26 3.41 -3.62 -13.29
C LYS A 26 3.43 -5.10 -12.96
N TRP A 27 4.33 -5.81 -13.59
CA TRP A 27 4.43 -7.25 -13.45
C TRP A 27 5.85 -7.64 -13.06
N ARG A 28 5.97 -8.61 -12.19
CA ARG A 28 7.26 -9.19 -11.83
C ARG A 28 7.20 -10.70 -11.91
N ILE A 29 8.35 -11.31 -12.18
CA ILE A 29 8.50 -12.75 -12.14
C ILE A 29 9.00 -13.12 -10.75
N GLY A 30 8.34 -14.09 -10.14
CA GLY A 30 8.73 -14.60 -8.83
C GLY A 30 8.63 -16.12 -8.79
N ASP A 31 8.86 -16.69 -7.61
CA ASP A 31 8.80 -18.13 -7.43
C ASP A 31 7.37 -18.64 -7.55
N GLY A 32 7.20 -19.70 -8.34
CA GLY A 32 5.93 -20.38 -8.47
C GLY A 32 5.75 -21.50 -7.46
N ALA A 33 4.75 -22.35 -7.71
CA ALA A 33 4.31 -23.38 -6.79
C ALA A 33 5.18 -24.66 -6.82
N GLY A 34 6.44 -24.59 -7.17
CA GLY A 34 7.33 -25.75 -7.17
C GLY A 34 8.68 -25.45 -7.77
N PRO A 35 9.64 -26.37 -7.62
CA PRO A 35 10.98 -26.19 -8.16
C PRO A 35 10.96 -25.98 -9.67
N GLY A 36 11.70 -24.98 -10.15
CA GLY A 36 11.78 -24.65 -11.56
C GLY A 36 10.55 -23.99 -12.16
N LYS A 37 9.54 -23.66 -11.35
CA LYS A 37 8.34 -22.96 -11.79
C LYS A 37 8.42 -21.50 -11.42
N ASN A 38 8.03 -20.64 -12.35
CA ASN A 38 7.92 -19.20 -12.14
C ASN A 38 6.46 -18.77 -12.20
N ALA A 39 6.11 -17.73 -11.46
CA ALA A 39 4.82 -17.11 -11.53
C ALA A 39 4.99 -15.63 -11.86
N ILE A 40 3.98 -15.05 -12.53
CA ILE A 40 3.94 -13.64 -12.85
C ILE A 40 2.97 -12.97 -11.86
N PHE A 41 3.46 -11.95 -11.14
CA PHE A 41 2.68 -11.26 -10.12
C PHE A 41 2.42 -9.82 -10.55
N PRO A 42 1.17 -9.36 -10.48
CA PRO A 42 0.86 -7.95 -10.66
C PRO A 42 1.23 -7.16 -9.41
N TYR A 43 1.64 -5.90 -9.58
CA TYR A 43 1.90 -5.02 -8.46
C TYR A 43 1.82 -3.55 -8.86
N TYR A 44 1.65 -2.69 -7.87
CA TYR A 44 1.83 -1.25 -7.99
C TYR A 44 3.01 -0.82 -7.12
N THR A 45 3.76 0.16 -7.62
CA THR A 45 4.80 0.79 -6.80
C THR A 45 4.17 1.71 -5.76
N ALA A 46 4.94 2.09 -4.74
CA ALA A 46 4.47 3.05 -3.74
C ALA A 46 4.07 4.38 -4.37
N ASP A 47 4.83 4.85 -5.37
CA ASP A 47 4.50 6.08 -6.08
C ASP A 47 3.18 5.96 -6.85
N GLN A 48 2.93 4.82 -7.47
CA GLN A 48 1.66 4.58 -8.16
C GLN A 48 0.48 4.57 -7.18
N CYS A 49 0.65 3.97 -6.00
CA CYS A 49 -0.39 3.99 -4.97
C CYS A 49 -0.69 5.42 -4.50
N ARG A 50 0.33 6.24 -4.30
CA ARG A 50 0.15 7.65 -3.96
C ARG A 50 -0.57 8.42 -5.06
N GLU A 51 -0.23 8.14 -6.30
CA GLU A 51 -0.88 8.77 -7.45
C GLU A 51 -2.37 8.44 -7.50
N ILE A 52 -2.74 7.19 -7.25
CA ILE A 52 -4.14 6.79 -7.16
C ILE A 52 -4.85 7.51 -6.01
N LEU A 53 -4.24 7.55 -4.83
CA LEU A 53 -4.80 8.25 -3.68
C LEU A 53 -4.97 9.74 -3.93
N ASP A 54 -3.99 10.38 -4.57
CA ASP A 54 -4.08 11.80 -4.92
C ASP A 54 -5.20 12.06 -5.92
N ASN A 55 -5.40 11.18 -6.87
CA ASN A 55 -6.48 11.32 -7.87
C ASN A 55 -7.86 11.11 -7.26
N VAL A 56 -8.02 10.10 -6.44
CA VAL A 56 -9.32 9.75 -5.88
C VAL A 56 -9.70 10.68 -4.73
N CYS A 57 -8.78 10.93 -3.82
CA CYS A 57 -9.03 11.67 -2.58
C CYS A 57 -8.65 13.14 -2.66
N GLY A 58 -7.82 13.53 -3.63
CA GLY A 58 -7.16 14.83 -3.66
C GLY A 58 -5.89 14.81 -2.82
N ILE A 59 -4.94 15.69 -3.14
CA ILE A 59 -3.64 15.76 -2.46
C ILE A 59 -3.80 15.97 -0.96
N THR A 60 -4.81 16.70 -0.53
CA THR A 60 -5.08 16.95 0.89
C THR A 60 -6.15 16.05 1.48
N GLY A 61 -6.69 15.11 0.71
CA GLY A 61 -7.80 14.26 1.11
C GLY A 61 -7.39 12.94 1.76
N TRP A 62 -6.11 12.69 1.90
CA TRP A 62 -5.60 11.50 2.55
C TRP A 62 -4.30 11.84 3.29
N GLY A 63 -3.95 11.02 4.26
CA GLY A 63 -2.72 11.17 5.00
C GLY A 63 -2.08 9.82 5.25
N ASN A 64 -0.78 9.83 5.49
CA ASN A 64 -0.06 8.65 5.92
C ASN A 64 0.89 9.00 7.06
N GLU A 65 1.09 8.04 7.91
CA GLU A 65 2.04 8.14 9.01
C GLU A 65 2.58 6.78 9.38
N TYR A 66 3.66 6.76 10.14
CA TYR A 66 4.19 5.55 10.73
C TYR A 66 3.99 5.62 12.23
N ARG A 67 3.46 4.54 12.81
CA ARG A 67 3.26 4.41 14.25
C ARG A 67 4.03 3.22 14.77
N GLU A 68 4.69 3.39 15.88
CA GLU A 68 5.33 2.27 16.58
C GLU A 68 4.44 1.82 17.72
N VAL A 69 4.09 0.53 17.70
CA VAL A 69 3.27 -0.11 18.75
C VAL A 69 3.93 -1.43 19.14
N ALA A 70 4.27 -1.56 20.40
CA ALA A 70 4.87 -2.78 20.95
C ALA A 70 6.12 -3.25 20.18
N GLY A 71 6.93 -2.33 19.69
CA GLY A 71 8.14 -2.63 18.93
C GLY A 71 7.93 -2.91 17.45
N TYR A 72 6.71 -2.80 16.96
CA TYR A 72 6.39 -2.96 15.55
C TYR A 72 6.10 -1.60 14.91
N LEU A 73 6.54 -1.44 13.67
CA LEU A 73 6.26 -0.25 12.89
C LEU A 73 5.07 -0.49 11.99
N PHE A 74 4.07 0.37 12.10
CA PHE A 74 2.87 0.32 11.28
C PHE A 74 2.82 1.50 10.33
N ALA A 75 2.55 1.23 9.05
CA ALA A 75 2.16 2.26 8.10
C ALA A 75 0.65 2.45 8.20
N VAL A 76 0.22 3.69 8.36
CA VAL A 76 -1.20 4.02 8.54
C VAL A 76 -1.61 4.99 7.44
N ILE A 77 -2.68 4.65 6.72
CA ILE A 77 -3.29 5.53 5.72
C ILE A 77 -4.67 5.91 6.22
N GLY A 78 -4.93 7.21 6.26
CA GLY A 78 -6.21 7.76 6.68
C GLY A 78 -6.90 8.51 5.56
N ILE A 79 -8.19 8.28 5.40
CA ILE A 79 -9.05 8.99 4.46
C ILE A 79 -10.38 9.35 5.14
N SER A 80 -11.03 10.38 4.63
CA SER A 80 -12.35 10.78 5.12
C SER A 80 -13.41 10.42 4.08
N VAL A 81 -14.34 9.54 4.46
CA VAL A 81 -15.40 9.03 3.58
C VAL A 81 -16.74 9.43 4.17
N GLU A 82 -17.46 10.30 3.47
CA GLU A 82 -18.80 10.77 3.87
C GLU A 82 -18.90 11.21 5.34
N GLY A 83 -17.89 11.96 5.77
CA GLY A 83 -17.84 12.49 7.15
C GLY A 83 -17.23 11.54 8.17
N GLN A 84 -16.88 10.33 7.80
CA GLN A 84 -16.20 9.38 8.68
C GLN A 84 -14.72 9.29 8.34
N PHE A 85 -13.88 9.42 9.35
CA PHE A 85 -12.45 9.21 9.19
C PHE A 85 -12.14 7.72 9.28
N VAL A 86 -11.54 7.18 8.22
CA VAL A 86 -11.22 5.76 8.11
C VAL A 86 -9.71 5.60 8.04
N GLU A 87 -9.16 4.79 8.92
CA GLU A 87 -7.74 4.45 8.91
C GLU A 87 -7.56 2.97 8.58
N LYS A 88 -6.53 2.69 7.80
CA LYS A 88 -6.05 1.33 7.59
C LYS A 88 -4.57 1.29 7.88
N SER A 89 -4.15 0.23 8.54
CA SER A 89 -2.76 0.05 8.92
C SER A 89 -2.25 -1.32 8.51
N ASP A 90 -0.97 -1.37 8.22
CA ASP A 90 -0.29 -2.62 7.93
C ASP A 90 1.07 -2.60 8.63
N ALA A 91 1.44 -3.73 9.21
CA ALA A 91 2.74 -3.86 9.85
C ALA A 91 3.82 -3.95 8.79
N GLY A 92 4.80 -3.09 8.88
CA GLY A 92 5.92 -3.07 7.94
C GLY A 92 6.90 -4.23 8.10
N GLY A 93 6.63 -5.15 8.98
CA GLY A 93 7.43 -6.34 9.23
C GLY A 93 7.51 -6.64 10.71
N ALA A 94 7.15 -7.86 11.07
CA ALA A 94 7.30 -8.33 12.41
C ALA A 94 8.77 -8.63 12.70
N ARG A 95 9.26 -8.20 13.85
CA ARG A 95 10.58 -8.61 14.31
C ARG A 95 10.60 -10.12 14.46
N GLY A 96 11.62 -10.75 13.94
CA GLY A 96 11.77 -12.21 14.00
C GLY A 96 11.23 -12.98 12.81
N SER A 97 10.46 -12.37 11.94
CA SER A 97 10.06 -12.98 10.67
C SER A 97 11.08 -12.78 9.56
N THR A 98 12.19 -12.18 9.86
CA THR A 98 13.19 -11.70 8.93
C THR A 98 14.34 -12.69 8.79
N LYS A 99 14.10 -13.75 8.05
CA LYS A 99 15.14 -14.75 7.79
C LYS A 99 16.14 -14.24 6.75
N GLY A 100 17.41 -14.41 7.02
CA GLY A 100 18.49 -14.09 6.10
C GLY A 100 18.90 -12.62 6.03
N LEU A 101 18.22 -11.73 6.76
CA LEU A 101 18.59 -10.33 6.91
C LEU A 101 18.68 -9.98 8.39
N SER A 102 19.43 -8.93 8.73
CA SER A 102 19.34 -8.39 10.08
C SER A 102 17.93 -7.84 10.29
N GLY A 103 17.40 -7.93 11.51
CA GLY A 103 16.08 -7.41 11.82
C GLY A 103 15.93 -5.94 11.46
N GLU A 104 16.98 -5.16 11.71
CA GLU A 104 17.00 -3.74 11.40
C GLU A 104 16.89 -3.46 9.90
N ASP A 105 17.65 -4.15 9.07
CA ASP A 105 17.62 -3.96 7.62
C ASP A 105 16.25 -4.31 7.05
N LYS A 106 15.67 -5.39 7.50
CA LYS A 106 14.38 -5.85 6.99
C LYS A 106 13.24 -4.99 7.50
N ASP A 107 13.29 -4.56 8.76
CA ASP A 107 12.29 -3.64 9.31
C ASP A 107 12.31 -2.32 8.54
N THR A 108 13.48 -1.80 8.21
CA THR A 108 13.62 -0.59 7.41
C THR A 108 13.06 -0.78 6.01
N TRP A 109 13.37 -1.89 5.37
CA TRP A 109 12.84 -2.21 4.06
C TRP A 109 11.31 -2.34 4.06
N ASN A 110 10.76 -3.05 5.02
CA ASN A 110 9.31 -3.22 5.17
C ASN A 110 8.60 -1.89 5.45
N ALA A 111 9.21 -1.04 6.27
CA ALA A 111 8.66 0.29 6.54
C ALA A 111 8.56 1.15 5.27
N LYS A 112 9.48 0.99 4.33
CA LYS A 112 9.44 1.70 3.04
C LYS A 112 8.40 1.16 2.09
N THR A 113 8.04 -0.10 2.22
CA THR A 113 7.07 -0.78 1.34
C THR A 113 5.67 -0.88 1.93
N ALA A 114 5.55 -0.66 3.21
CA ALA A 114 4.27 -0.75 3.93
C ALA A 114 3.29 0.38 3.61
#